data_27a7533dcb26261bcc289b834fded261
#
_entry.id   27a7533dcb26261bcc289b834fded261
#
_cell.length_a   1.000
_cell.length_b   1.000
_cell.length_c   1.000
_cell.angle_alpha   90.00
_cell.angle_beta   90.00
_cell.angle_gamma   90.00
#
_symmetry.space_group_name_H-M   'P 1'
#
loop_
_entity.id
_entity.type
_entity.pdbx_description
1 polymer ?
#
loop_
_entity_poly.entity_id
_entity_poly.type
_entity_poly.pdbx_seq_one_letter_code
_entity_poly.pdbx_strand_id
1 'polypeptide(L)'
;LEEIWDVINTAERTQKHCMQLENCVYDFFELTTLNMAQQGVLGEILYAEGAYIHMLEDFWEEYEGDWRMEYNKKHRGDIYATHGMGPACQVLDIHRGDKMNYLVAMDSKPVSIPAYLKAKRGEEVTDFQNGQHTMTMIRTEKGKTIHIQHDVASPRPYSRMYQVQGTKGFASKYPREGYALKADAVEKDAVPNHEKITGHSYVPEEVKRGLMEKYKHPIHIEIEETAKKVGGHGGMDYVMDYRLIYCLQNGLPLDMDVYDLAEWCCLAPLTALSLENNSAPVAVPDFTRGHWNDVKGFRHAFAN
;
A
#
# COMPACT_ATOMS: atom_id res chain seq x y z
N LEU A 1 10.98 -5.32 -15.59
CA LEU A 1 12.01 -5.45 -14.54
C LEU A 1 13.31 -4.74 -14.89
N GLU A 2 13.71 -4.73 -16.16
CA GLU A 2 14.95 -4.06 -16.61
C GLU A 2 14.91 -2.56 -16.25
N GLU A 3 13.84 -1.88 -16.58
CA GLU A 3 13.65 -0.45 -16.25
C GLU A 3 13.75 -0.18 -14.75
N ILE A 4 13.22 -1.07 -13.90
CA ILE A 4 13.32 -0.95 -12.44
C ILE A 4 14.81 -1.01 -12.02
N TRP A 5 15.56 -1.96 -12.57
CA TRP A 5 17.00 -2.07 -12.30
C TRP A 5 17.78 -0.85 -12.82
N ASP A 6 17.37 -0.28 -13.97
CA ASP A 6 18.02 0.92 -14.51
C ASP A 6 17.80 2.14 -13.59
N VAL A 7 16.60 2.26 -12.99
CA VAL A 7 16.33 3.31 -11.99
C VAL A 7 17.19 3.12 -10.75
N ILE A 8 17.29 1.89 -10.21
CA ILE A 8 18.14 1.57 -9.05
C ILE A 8 19.60 1.89 -9.35
N ASN A 9 20.13 1.32 -10.46
CA ASN A 9 21.51 1.53 -10.88
C ASN A 9 21.85 3.01 -11.06
N THR A 10 20.88 3.79 -11.56
CA THR A 10 21.07 5.23 -11.76
C THR A 10 21.07 5.96 -10.43
N ALA A 11 20.14 5.67 -9.52
CA ALA A 11 20.13 6.28 -8.19
C ALA A 11 21.40 5.96 -7.41
N GLU A 12 21.83 4.69 -7.39
CA GLU A 12 23.06 4.26 -6.72
C GLU A 12 24.33 4.93 -7.33
N ARG A 13 24.44 4.95 -8.67
CA ARG A 13 25.58 5.56 -9.35
C ARG A 13 25.67 7.07 -9.17
N THR A 14 24.53 7.75 -9.20
CA THR A 14 24.48 9.23 -9.13
C THR A 14 24.39 9.76 -7.71
N GLN A 15 24.04 8.93 -6.74
CA GLN A 15 23.77 9.31 -5.35
C GLN A 15 22.72 10.42 -5.26
N LYS A 16 21.74 10.39 -6.16
CA LYS A 16 20.61 11.32 -6.15
C LYS A 16 19.36 10.65 -5.56
N HIS A 17 18.56 11.46 -4.89
CA HIS A 17 17.29 11.01 -4.37
C HIS A 17 16.38 10.52 -5.50
N CYS A 18 15.69 9.43 -5.25
CA CYS A 18 14.59 8.93 -6.06
C CYS A 18 13.48 8.53 -5.10
N MET A 19 12.38 9.24 -5.11
CA MET A 19 11.24 8.98 -4.24
C MET A 19 10.00 8.73 -5.09
N GLN A 20 9.36 7.61 -4.86
CA GLN A 20 8.00 7.42 -5.35
C GLN A 20 7.05 8.21 -4.46
N LEU A 21 6.30 9.14 -5.06
CA LEU A 21 5.34 9.95 -4.33
C LEU A 21 4.04 9.15 -4.16
N GLU A 22 4.02 8.24 -3.18
CA GLU A 22 2.86 7.41 -2.83
C GLU A 22 2.11 8.06 -1.67
N ASN A 23 0.99 8.71 -1.99
CA ASN A 23 0.22 9.48 -1.02
C ASN A 23 -0.47 8.64 0.06
N CYS A 24 -0.83 7.39 -0.25
CA CYS A 24 -1.59 6.54 0.68
C CYS A 24 -0.82 6.16 1.94
N VAL A 25 0.53 6.19 1.91
CA VAL A 25 1.34 5.97 3.12
C VAL A 25 1.20 7.11 4.15
N TYR A 26 0.67 8.26 3.74
CA TYR A 26 0.47 9.43 4.58
C TYR A 26 -0.97 9.65 5.03
N ASP A 27 -1.88 8.74 4.70
CA ASP A 27 -3.24 8.81 5.19
C ASP A 27 -3.30 8.67 6.73
N PHE A 28 -4.25 9.34 7.35
CA PHE A 28 -4.32 9.47 8.81
C PHE A 28 -4.46 8.12 9.52
N PHE A 29 -5.25 7.21 8.96
CA PHE A 29 -5.45 5.88 9.54
C PHE A 29 -4.21 5.01 9.33
N GLU A 30 -3.60 5.04 8.14
CA GLU A 30 -2.40 4.28 7.80
C GLU A 30 -1.22 4.69 8.69
N LEU A 31 -0.96 5.98 8.83
CA LEU A 31 0.12 6.47 9.70
C LEU A 31 -0.14 6.20 11.20
N THR A 32 -1.38 6.33 11.66
CA THR A 32 -1.72 5.97 13.04
C THR A 32 -1.51 4.47 13.29
N THR A 33 -1.94 3.63 12.36
CA THR A 33 -1.75 2.18 12.44
C THR A 33 -0.26 1.81 12.41
N LEU A 34 0.53 2.46 11.56
CA LEU A 34 1.99 2.29 11.52
C LEU A 34 2.61 2.65 12.88
N ASN A 35 2.24 3.78 13.47
CA ASN A 35 2.73 4.19 14.78
C ASN A 35 2.32 3.21 15.89
N MET A 36 1.10 2.69 15.85
CA MET A 36 0.66 1.62 16.77
C MET A 36 1.50 0.34 16.61
N ALA A 37 1.78 -0.07 15.38
CA ALA A 37 2.62 -1.23 15.09
C ALA A 37 4.04 -1.02 15.63
N GLN A 38 4.64 0.14 15.39
CA GLN A 38 5.99 0.50 15.84
C GLN A 38 6.11 0.58 17.37
N GLN A 39 5.02 0.89 18.07
CA GLN A 39 4.93 0.89 19.53
C GLN A 39 4.52 -0.50 20.11
N GLY A 40 4.38 -1.53 19.25
CA GLY A 40 4.09 -2.90 19.68
C GLY A 40 2.64 -3.17 20.06
N VAL A 41 1.72 -2.22 19.86
CA VAL A 41 0.28 -2.35 20.19
C VAL A 41 -0.37 -3.51 19.42
N LEU A 42 0.01 -3.70 18.16
CA LEU A 42 -0.48 -4.80 17.34
C LEU A 42 0.28 -6.12 17.58
N GLY A 43 1.36 -6.10 18.38
CA GLY A 43 2.26 -7.23 18.55
C GLY A 43 3.16 -7.44 17.34
N GLU A 44 3.62 -8.68 17.12
CA GLU A 44 4.35 -9.05 15.91
C GLU A 44 3.42 -9.05 14.71
N ILE A 45 3.76 -8.28 13.68
CA ILE A 45 2.93 -8.20 12.47
C ILE A 45 3.19 -9.43 11.60
N LEU A 46 2.11 -10.09 11.19
CA LEU A 46 2.16 -11.34 10.43
C LEU A 46 1.59 -11.21 9.02
N TYR A 47 0.66 -10.26 8.83
CA TYR A 47 -0.11 -10.13 7.61
C TYR A 47 -0.48 -8.68 7.36
N ALA A 48 -0.42 -8.27 6.09
CA ALA A 48 -1.01 -7.04 5.61
C ALA A 48 -1.80 -7.28 4.32
N GLU A 49 -2.86 -6.49 4.13
CA GLU A 49 -3.65 -6.50 2.91
C GLU A 49 -3.79 -5.09 2.37
N GLY A 50 -3.64 -4.95 1.07
CA GLY A 50 -3.82 -3.71 0.35
C GLY A 50 -4.56 -3.91 -0.96
N ALA A 51 -5.03 -2.85 -1.58
CA ALA A 51 -5.72 -2.94 -2.86
C ALA A 51 -5.73 -1.61 -3.62
N TYR A 52 -6.02 -1.69 -4.92
CA TYR A 52 -6.58 -0.61 -5.69
C TYR A 52 -7.88 -1.09 -6.34
N ILE A 53 -8.99 -0.85 -5.64
CA ILE A 53 -10.33 -1.16 -6.12
C ILE A 53 -11.04 0.15 -6.36
N HIS A 54 -11.22 0.52 -7.64
CA HIS A 54 -11.74 1.82 -8.02
C HIS A 54 -12.47 1.70 -9.36
N MET A 55 -13.80 1.64 -9.35
CA MET A 55 -14.56 1.64 -10.60
C MET A 55 -14.30 2.93 -11.36
N LEU A 56 -13.59 2.83 -12.49
CA LEU A 56 -13.16 3.97 -13.32
C LEU A 56 -14.04 4.17 -14.57
N GLU A 57 -15.15 3.47 -14.70
CA GLU A 57 -15.99 3.53 -15.91
C GLU A 57 -16.41 4.96 -16.28
N ASP A 58 -16.78 5.77 -15.27
CA ASP A 58 -17.18 7.17 -15.48
C ASP A 58 -16.02 8.07 -15.95
N PHE A 59 -14.79 7.61 -15.79
CA PHE A 59 -13.57 8.36 -16.12
C PHE A 59 -12.89 7.87 -17.40
N TRP A 60 -13.30 6.73 -17.98
CA TRP A 60 -12.59 6.14 -19.13
C TRP A 60 -12.64 7.00 -20.39
N GLU A 61 -13.65 7.85 -20.55
CA GLU A 61 -13.69 8.80 -21.67
C GLU A 61 -12.67 9.92 -21.48
N GLU A 62 -12.43 10.37 -20.25
CA GLU A 62 -11.42 11.35 -19.90
C GLU A 62 -10.01 10.78 -20.05
N TYR A 63 -9.86 9.46 -19.87
CA TYR A 63 -8.62 8.73 -20.04
C TYR A 63 -8.47 8.13 -21.44
N GLU A 64 -9.25 8.57 -22.42
CA GLU A 64 -9.10 8.13 -23.81
C GLU A 64 -7.74 8.55 -24.36
N GLY A 65 -6.97 7.55 -24.84
CA GLY A 65 -5.58 7.76 -25.22
C GLY A 65 -4.61 7.85 -24.04
N ASP A 66 -5.11 7.75 -22.81
CA ASP A 66 -4.31 7.66 -21.61
C ASP A 66 -3.60 6.27 -21.52
N TRP A 67 -2.44 6.29 -20.93
CA TRP A 67 -1.63 5.11 -20.71
C TRP A 67 -2.38 3.97 -19.99
N ARG A 68 -3.33 4.29 -19.09
CA ARG A 68 -4.07 3.28 -18.29
C ARG A 68 -4.90 2.35 -19.16
N MET A 69 -5.72 2.90 -20.07
CA MET A 69 -6.54 2.07 -20.96
C MET A 69 -5.68 1.23 -21.89
N GLU A 70 -4.68 1.84 -22.51
CA GLU A 70 -3.75 1.15 -23.41
C GLU A 70 -2.90 0.10 -22.68
N TYR A 71 -2.54 0.38 -21.42
CA TYR A 71 -1.80 -0.57 -20.61
C TYR A 71 -2.67 -1.78 -20.24
N ASN A 72 -3.93 -1.57 -19.80
CA ASN A 72 -4.90 -2.63 -19.53
C ASN A 72 -5.20 -3.50 -20.77
N LYS A 73 -5.27 -2.90 -21.98
CA LYS A 73 -5.44 -3.65 -23.22
C LYS A 73 -4.29 -4.62 -23.49
N LYS A 74 -3.05 -4.25 -23.18
CA LYS A 74 -1.82 -4.93 -23.59
C LYS A 74 -1.15 -5.76 -22.51
N HIS A 75 -1.41 -5.49 -21.25
CA HIS A 75 -0.73 -6.12 -20.13
C HIS A 75 -1.71 -6.78 -19.17
N ARG A 76 -1.30 -7.92 -18.62
CA ARG A 76 -2.04 -8.70 -17.63
C ARG A 76 -1.40 -8.54 -16.26
N GLY A 77 -2.20 -8.57 -15.19
CA GLY A 77 -1.72 -8.58 -13.81
C GLY A 77 -2.09 -7.34 -13.00
N ASP A 78 -1.41 -7.14 -11.89
CA ASP A 78 -1.62 -5.98 -11.02
C ASP A 78 -0.81 -4.79 -11.53
N ILE A 79 -1.43 -3.96 -12.34
CA ILE A 79 -0.78 -2.83 -13.01
C ILE A 79 -0.73 -1.55 -12.16
N TYR A 80 -1.34 -1.56 -10.97
CA TYR A 80 -1.39 -0.38 -10.09
C TYR A 80 -1.38 -0.75 -8.61
N ALA A 81 -0.33 -1.43 -8.17
CA ALA A 81 -0.21 -1.99 -6.83
C ALA A 81 0.15 -0.98 -5.74
N THR A 82 0.70 0.18 -6.10
CA THR A 82 1.44 1.06 -5.17
C THR A 82 0.62 1.56 -3.98
N HIS A 83 -0.66 1.89 -4.19
CA HIS A 83 -1.57 2.32 -3.11
C HIS A 83 -1.80 1.25 -2.02
N GLY A 84 -1.77 -0.02 -2.42
CA GLY A 84 -1.85 -1.13 -1.48
C GLY A 84 -0.49 -1.53 -0.92
N MET A 85 0.52 -1.56 -1.78
CA MET A 85 1.87 -2.01 -1.43
C MET A 85 2.59 -1.06 -0.48
N GLY A 86 2.51 0.25 -0.71
CA GLY A 86 3.23 1.23 0.09
C GLY A 86 2.95 1.08 1.58
N PRO A 87 1.71 1.23 2.04
CA PRO A 87 1.37 1.07 3.46
C PRO A 87 1.66 -0.34 4.00
N ALA A 88 1.44 -1.40 3.21
CA ALA A 88 1.74 -2.77 3.60
C ALA A 88 3.24 -3.01 3.78
N CYS A 89 4.07 -2.54 2.87
CA CYS A 89 5.53 -2.68 2.95
C CYS A 89 6.11 -1.91 4.15
N GLN A 90 5.62 -0.71 4.44
CA GLN A 90 6.08 0.07 5.57
C GLN A 90 5.78 -0.61 6.91
N VAL A 91 4.57 -1.14 7.10
CA VAL A 91 4.19 -1.80 8.36
C VAL A 91 4.86 -3.17 8.55
N LEU A 92 5.31 -3.80 7.47
CA LEU A 92 6.00 -5.09 7.47
C LEU A 92 7.52 -4.96 7.46
N ASP A 93 8.06 -3.74 7.42
CA ASP A 93 9.49 -3.42 7.38
C ASP A 93 10.20 -4.02 6.15
N ILE A 94 9.55 -4.01 4.98
CA ILE A 94 10.15 -4.52 3.74
C ILE A 94 11.38 -3.66 3.39
N HIS A 95 12.48 -4.31 2.98
CA HIS A 95 13.87 -3.87 2.84
C HIS A 95 14.48 -3.10 4.05
N ARG A 96 13.75 -3.10 5.17
CA ARG A 96 14.21 -2.52 6.46
C ARG A 96 14.11 -3.57 7.59
N GLY A 97 14.46 -4.80 7.28
CA GLY A 97 14.44 -5.93 8.19
C GLY A 97 13.73 -7.17 7.69
N ASP A 98 12.98 -7.07 6.58
CA ASP A 98 12.37 -8.19 5.87
C ASP A 98 12.43 -7.92 4.36
N LYS A 99 12.12 -8.90 3.50
CA LYS A 99 12.01 -8.73 2.04
C LYS A 99 10.93 -9.63 1.47
N MET A 100 10.37 -9.26 0.34
CA MET A 100 9.52 -10.16 -0.43
C MET A 100 10.36 -11.31 -1.01
N ASN A 101 9.86 -12.53 -0.92
CA ASN A 101 10.57 -13.72 -1.40
C ASN A 101 9.98 -14.23 -2.72
N TYR A 102 8.68 -14.50 -2.72
CA TYR A 102 7.96 -14.88 -3.94
C TYR A 102 6.52 -14.43 -3.89
N LEU A 103 5.88 -14.38 -5.06
CA LEU A 103 4.45 -14.12 -5.20
C LEU A 103 3.76 -15.17 -6.08
N VAL A 104 2.43 -15.24 -5.91
CA VAL A 104 1.51 -15.97 -6.77
C VAL A 104 0.36 -15.03 -7.11
N ALA A 105 0.01 -14.93 -8.38
CA ALA A 105 -1.13 -14.15 -8.84
C ALA A 105 -2.22 -15.02 -9.48
N MET A 106 -3.46 -14.60 -9.32
CA MET A 106 -4.64 -15.18 -9.97
C MET A 106 -5.55 -14.05 -10.44
N ASP A 107 -6.16 -14.21 -11.60
CA ASP A 107 -7.11 -13.23 -12.12
C ASP A 107 -8.38 -13.86 -12.65
N SER A 108 -9.43 -13.05 -12.79
CA SER A 108 -10.65 -13.42 -13.49
C SER A 108 -10.60 -12.93 -14.95
N LYS A 109 -11.43 -13.52 -15.81
CA LYS A 109 -11.50 -13.09 -17.22
C LYS A 109 -11.93 -11.62 -17.35
N PRO A 110 -11.42 -10.87 -18.34
CA PRO A 110 -11.85 -9.51 -18.63
C PRO A 110 -13.27 -9.50 -19.23
N VAL A 111 -14.18 -8.71 -18.65
CA VAL A 111 -15.56 -8.60 -19.13
C VAL A 111 -16.00 -7.15 -19.27
N SER A 112 -15.86 -6.33 -18.22
CA SER A 112 -16.47 -5.00 -18.17
C SER A 112 -15.85 -4.02 -19.16
N ILE A 113 -14.52 -3.94 -19.23
CA ILE A 113 -13.85 -3.00 -20.14
C ILE A 113 -14.10 -3.36 -21.62
N PRO A 114 -13.96 -4.62 -22.07
CA PRO A 114 -14.36 -5.01 -23.42
C PRO A 114 -15.82 -4.69 -23.76
N ALA A 115 -16.75 -4.94 -22.83
CA ALA A 115 -18.16 -4.61 -23.01
C ALA A 115 -18.39 -3.10 -23.15
N TYR A 116 -17.73 -2.29 -22.33
CA TYR A 116 -17.76 -0.83 -22.40
C TYR A 116 -17.25 -0.32 -23.76
N LEU A 117 -16.09 -0.77 -24.21
CA LEU A 117 -15.49 -0.37 -25.48
C LEU A 117 -16.41 -0.70 -26.66
N LYS A 118 -17.02 -1.89 -26.65
CA LYS A 118 -18.03 -2.26 -27.67
C LYS A 118 -19.26 -1.37 -27.62
N ALA A 119 -19.80 -1.11 -26.44
CA ALA A 119 -21.05 -0.34 -26.30
C ALA A 119 -20.87 1.15 -26.59
N LYS A 120 -19.77 1.75 -26.15
CA LYS A 120 -19.53 3.20 -26.24
C LYS A 120 -18.79 3.61 -27.51
N ARG A 121 -17.88 2.77 -28.00
CA ARG A 121 -16.98 3.11 -29.12
C ARG A 121 -17.20 2.24 -30.36
N GLY A 122 -18.02 1.21 -30.28
CA GLY A 122 -18.17 0.21 -31.35
C GLY A 122 -16.89 -0.63 -31.56
N GLU A 123 -15.95 -0.59 -30.62
CA GLU A 123 -14.66 -1.27 -30.70
C GLU A 123 -14.79 -2.71 -30.18
N GLU A 124 -14.61 -3.70 -31.05
CA GLU A 124 -14.52 -5.11 -30.63
C GLU A 124 -13.05 -5.45 -30.29
N VAL A 125 -12.77 -5.58 -28.98
CA VAL A 125 -11.47 -6.02 -28.50
C VAL A 125 -11.55 -7.48 -28.11
N THR A 126 -10.91 -8.35 -28.89
CA THR A 126 -10.93 -9.81 -28.69
C THR A 126 -9.74 -10.32 -27.89
N ASP A 127 -8.69 -9.52 -27.78
CA ASP A 127 -7.41 -9.85 -27.19
C ASP A 127 -7.04 -8.99 -25.96
N PHE A 128 -8.06 -8.47 -25.27
CA PHE A 128 -7.88 -7.70 -24.04
C PHE A 128 -7.16 -8.52 -22.97
N GLN A 129 -6.01 -8.05 -22.50
CA GLN A 129 -5.12 -8.86 -21.68
C GLN A 129 -5.42 -8.81 -20.17
N ASN A 130 -5.74 -7.63 -19.63
CA ASN A 130 -5.85 -7.52 -18.18
C ASN A 130 -7.14 -8.15 -17.65
N GLY A 131 -7.03 -8.95 -16.60
CA GLY A 131 -8.16 -9.55 -15.92
C GLY A 131 -9.10 -8.50 -15.29
N GLN A 132 -10.35 -8.89 -15.04
CA GLN A 132 -11.33 -8.05 -14.35
C GLN A 132 -10.89 -7.73 -12.93
N HIS A 133 -10.42 -8.73 -12.20
CA HIS A 133 -9.93 -8.65 -10.85
C HIS A 133 -8.68 -9.51 -10.72
N THR A 134 -7.60 -8.92 -10.25
CA THR A 134 -6.34 -9.60 -9.96
C THR A 134 -6.14 -9.69 -8.44
N MET A 135 -5.75 -10.87 -7.97
CA MET A 135 -5.39 -11.15 -6.58
C MET A 135 -3.96 -11.67 -6.54
N THR A 136 -3.14 -11.11 -5.65
CA THR A 136 -1.74 -11.47 -5.50
C THR A 136 -1.44 -11.79 -4.05
N MET A 137 -0.87 -12.96 -3.80
CA MET A 137 -0.34 -13.37 -2.50
C MET A 137 1.18 -13.34 -2.54
N ILE A 138 1.78 -12.66 -1.56
CA ILE A 138 3.24 -12.52 -1.45
C ILE A 138 3.70 -13.12 -0.13
N ARG A 139 4.79 -13.90 -0.16
CA ARG A 139 5.49 -14.42 1.00
C ARG A 139 6.77 -13.65 1.22
N THR A 140 7.01 -13.22 2.48
CA THR A 140 8.28 -12.59 2.85
C THR A 140 9.31 -13.63 3.33
N GLU A 141 10.57 -13.22 3.39
CA GLU A 141 11.68 -14.05 3.88
C GLU A 141 11.47 -14.48 5.34
N LYS A 142 10.95 -13.57 6.18
CA LYS A 142 10.65 -13.86 7.59
C LYS A 142 9.30 -14.55 7.81
N GLY A 143 8.61 -14.91 6.75
CA GLY A 143 7.40 -15.71 6.83
C GLY A 143 6.11 -14.93 7.03
N LYS A 144 6.13 -13.60 6.90
CA LYS A 144 4.94 -12.79 6.83
C LYS A 144 4.27 -12.91 5.44
N THR A 145 3.04 -12.47 5.31
CA THR A 145 2.31 -12.51 4.03
C THR A 145 1.65 -11.18 3.72
N ILE A 146 1.59 -10.86 2.42
CA ILE A 146 0.87 -9.68 1.90
C ILE A 146 -0.17 -10.18 0.89
N HIS A 147 -1.37 -9.64 0.95
CA HIS A 147 -2.40 -9.84 -0.06
C HIS A 147 -2.70 -8.52 -0.77
N ILE A 148 -2.58 -8.50 -2.10
CA ILE A 148 -2.87 -7.31 -2.91
C ILE A 148 -3.97 -7.63 -3.90
N GLN A 149 -4.92 -6.68 -4.08
CA GLN A 149 -6.00 -6.79 -5.04
C GLN A 149 -6.03 -5.58 -5.97
N HIS A 150 -6.36 -5.82 -7.24
CA HIS A 150 -6.57 -4.77 -8.24
C HIS A 150 -7.86 -5.02 -9.01
N ASP A 151 -8.75 -4.02 -9.08
CA ASP A 151 -9.96 -4.02 -9.90
C ASP A 151 -10.38 -2.58 -10.20
N VAL A 152 -10.40 -2.21 -11.47
CA VAL A 152 -10.77 -0.84 -11.91
C VAL A 152 -12.05 -0.81 -12.74
N ALA A 153 -12.76 -1.92 -12.83
CA ALA A 153 -13.88 -2.08 -13.76
C ALA A 153 -15.16 -2.65 -13.15
N SER A 154 -15.10 -3.20 -11.95
CA SER A 154 -16.30 -3.75 -11.30
C SER A 154 -17.05 -2.68 -10.50
N PRO A 155 -18.39 -2.72 -10.46
CA PRO A 155 -19.20 -1.83 -9.63
C PRO A 155 -19.05 -2.23 -8.15
N ARG A 156 -17.98 -1.79 -7.56
CA ARG A 156 -17.59 -2.01 -6.17
C ARG A 156 -17.20 -0.69 -5.52
N PRO A 157 -17.59 -0.41 -4.26
CA PRO A 157 -17.15 0.78 -3.56
C PRO A 157 -15.63 0.90 -3.55
N TYR A 158 -15.12 2.12 -3.65
CA TYR A 158 -13.69 2.41 -3.56
C TYR A 158 -13.08 1.77 -2.32
N SER A 159 -11.95 1.10 -2.50
CA SER A 159 -11.25 0.45 -1.40
C SER A 159 -9.76 0.29 -1.71
N ARG A 160 -8.93 0.66 -0.74
CA ARG A 160 -7.52 0.26 -0.69
C ARG A 160 -7.30 -0.93 0.23
N MET A 161 -8.38 -1.52 0.75
CA MET A 161 -8.40 -2.54 1.80
C MET A 161 -7.69 -2.05 3.08
N TYR A 162 -6.39 -2.02 3.10
CA TYR A 162 -5.53 -1.70 4.22
C TYR A 162 -5.96 -2.40 5.50
N GLN A 163 -5.57 -3.65 5.61
CA GLN A 163 -5.71 -4.47 6.81
C GLN A 163 -4.33 -4.88 7.31
N VAL A 164 -4.15 -4.81 8.62
CA VAL A 164 -2.90 -5.20 9.28
C VAL A 164 -3.24 -6.13 10.43
N GLN A 165 -2.63 -7.30 10.45
CA GLN A 165 -2.85 -8.30 11.51
C GLN A 165 -1.55 -8.65 12.20
N GLY A 166 -1.57 -8.48 13.51
CA GLY A 166 -0.49 -8.90 14.41
C GLY A 166 -0.97 -9.88 15.48
N THR A 167 -0.05 -10.27 16.34
CA THR A 167 -0.33 -11.26 17.42
C THR A 167 -1.19 -10.69 18.56
N LYS A 168 -1.31 -9.37 18.67
CA LYS A 168 -2.09 -8.67 19.71
C LYS A 168 -3.22 -7.82 19.14
N GLY A 169 -3.23 -7.54 17.86
CA GLY A 169 -4.25 -6.66 17.30
C GLY A 169 -4.42 -6.78 15.78
N PHE A 170 -5.53 -6.23 15.35
CA PHE A 170 -5.95 -6.09 13.97
C PHE A 170 -6.41 -4.67 13.72
N ALA A 171 -6.03 -4.11 12.58
CA ALA A 171 -6.49 -2.84 12.06
C ALA A 171 -7.13 -3.04 10.69
N SER A 172 -8.20 -2.35 10.38
CA SER A 172 -8.84 -2.34 9.07
C SER A 172 -9.35 -0.95 8.74
N LYS A 173 -9.14 -0.50 7.49
CA LYS A 173 -9.73 0.74 7.00
C LYS A 173 -10.99 0.49 6.19
N TYR A 174 -10.97 -0.49 5.30
CA TYR A 174 -12.08 -0.81 4.41
C TYR A 174 -12.53 -2.27 4.59
N PRO A 175 -13.82 -2.55 4.48
CA PRO A 175 -14.95 -1.62 4.32
C PRO A 175 -15.34 -0.91 5.62
N ARG A 176 -14.74 -1.28 6.75
CA ARG A 176 -14.98 -0.67 8.07
C ARG A 176 -13.68 -0.24 8.70
N GLU A 177 -13.58 1.05 9.01
CA GLU A 177 -12.45 1.59 9.75
C GLU A 177 -12.54 1.24 11.24
N GLY A 178 -11.49 0.64 11.78
CA GLY A 178 -11.43 0.28 13.18
C GLY A 178 -10.32 -0.70 13.56
N TYR A 179 -10.29 -1.01 14.83
CA TYR A 179 -9.31 -1.90 15.45
C TYR A 179 -10.01 -3.01 16.23
N ALA A 180 -9.37 -4.19 16.32
CA ALA A 180 -9.68 -5.24 17.29
C ALA A 180 -8.37 -5.59 18.01
N LEU A 181 -8.36 -5.53 19.35
CA LEU A 181 -7.13 -5.64 20.12
C LEU A 181 -7.33 -6.64 21.27
N LYS A 182 -6.28 -7.36 21.67
CA LYS A 182 -6.26 -8.01 22.98
C LYS A 182 -6.27 -6.95 24.09
N ALA A 183 -6.94 -7.22 25.21
CA ALA A 183 -7.06 -6.26 26.30
C ALA A 183 -5.71 -5.83 26.88
N ASP A 184 -4.69 -6.70 26.83
CA ASP A 184 -3.34 -6.43 27.28
C ASP A 184 -2.45 -5.72 26.25
N ALA A 185 -3.00 -5.40 25.09
CA ALA A 185 -2.28 -4.67 24.03
C ALA A 185 -2.11 -3.16 24.35
N VAL A 186 -2.96 -2.65 25.21
CA VAL A 186 -3.02 -1.24 25.61
C VAL A 186 -3.15 -1.12 27.13
N GLU A 187 -2.46 -0.18 27.76
CA GLU A 187 -2.59 0.09 29.19
C GLU A 187 -4.02 0.52 29.55
N LYS A 188 -4.46 0.14 30.75
CA LYS A 188 -5.87 0.36 31.19
C LYS A 188 -6.30 1.83 31.14
N ASP A 189 -5.42 2.74 31.47
CA ASP A 189 -5.73 4.19 31.54
C ASP A 189 -5.42 4.91 30.20
N ALA A 190 -5.03 4.17 29.18
CA ALA A 190 -4.60 4.73 27.91
C ALA A 190 -5.75 5.25 27.05
N VAL A 191 -6.94 4.67 27.19
CA VAL A 191 -8.13 5.02 26.40
C VAL A 191 -9.39 4.89 27.27
N PRO A 192 -10.46 5.65 26.97
CA PRO A 192 -11.75 5.50 27.65
C PRO A 192 -12.34 4.12 27.37
N ASN A 193 -13.08 3.58 28.34
CA ASN A 193 -13.78 2.30 28.21
C ASN A 193 -12.88 1.12 27.81
N HIS A 194 -11.67 1.07 28.33
CA HIS A 194 -10.67 0.03 28.05
C HIS A 194 -11.23 -1.40 28.24
N GLU A 195 -12.15 -1.60 29.18
CA GLU A 195 -12.81 -2.88 29.46
C GLU A 195 -13.63 -3.42 28.28
N LYS A 196 -13.93 -2.58 27.28
CA LYS A 196 -14.62 -2.99 26.03
C LYS A 196 -13.65 -3.47 24.95
N ILE A 197 -12.34 -3.42 25.18
CA ILE A 197 -11.33 -3.92 24.24
C ILE A 197 -11.37 -5.44 24.21
N THR A 198 -11.53 -6.00 23.02
CA THR A 198 -11.51 -7.43 22.76
C THR A 198 -10.95 -7.75 21.39
N GLY A 199 -10.20 -8.85 21.28
CA GLY A 199 -9.71 -9.35 19.99
C GLY A 199 -10.79 -10.02 19.12
N HIS A 200 -12.01 -10.16 19.61
CA HIS A 200 -13.10 -10.85 18.90
C HIS A 200 -13.97 -9.91 18.05
N SER A 201 -14.00 -8.63 18.38
CA SER A 201 -14.83 -7.64 17.67
C SER A 201 -14.12 -6.29 17.57
N TYR A 202 -14.58 -5.46 16.65
CA TYR A 202 -14.08 -4.09 16.58
C TYR A 202 -14.40 -3.34 17.87
N VAL A 203 -13.43 -2.57 18.33
CA VAL A 203 -13.62 -1.69 19.48
C VAL A 203 -14.74 -0.67 19.22
N PRO A 204 -15.47 -0.20 20.27
CA PRO A 204 -16.44 0.88 20.12
C PRO A 204 -15.82 2.17 19.61
N GLU A 205 -16.64 3.05 19.03
CA GLU A 205 -16.19 4.29 18.40
C GLU A 205 -15.43 5.23 19.36
N GLU A 206 -15.86 5.30 20.61
CA GLU A 206 -15.18 6.10 21.64
C GLU A 206 -13.77 5.56 21.96
N VAL A 207 -13.60 4.23 21.97
CA VAL A 207 -12.29 3.59 22.17
C VAL A 207 -11.41 3.82 20.93
N LYS A 208 -11.98 3.65 19.72
CA LYS A 208 -11.27 3.92 18.47
C LYS A 208 -10.71 5.35 18.44
N ARG A 209 -11.54 6.35 18.76
CA ARG A 209 -11.10 7.74 18.82
C ARG A 209 -9.97 7.95 19.84
N GLY A 210 -10.08 7.34 21.02
CA GLY A 210 -9.04 7.38 22.03
C GLY A 210 -7.70 6.77 21.54
N LEU A 211 -7.77 5.64 20.83
CA LEU A 211 -6.60 5.01 20.22
C LEU A 211 -5.97 5.90 19.14
N MET A 212 -6.79 6.45 18.24
CA MET A 212 -6.30 7.31 17.16
C MET A 212 -5.66 8.60 17.69
N GLU A 213 -6.19 9.17 18.77
CA GLU A 213 -5.59 10.35 19.40
C GLU A 213 -4.29 9.99 20.13
N LYS A 214 -4.29 8.92 20.94
CA LYS A 214 -3.10 8.49 21.69
C LYS A 214 -1.94 8.11 20.80
N TYR A 215 -2.20 7.40 19.70
CA TYR A 215 -1.19 6.90 18.77
C TYR A 215 -1.09 7.73 17.49
N LYS A 216 -1.60 8.97 17.52
CA LYS A 216 -1.46 9.92 16.43
C LYS A 216 0.00 10.03 16.00
N HIS A 217 0.26 9.90 14.69
CA HIS A 217 1.63 9.92 14.20
C HIS A 217 2.22 11.34 14.33
N PRO A 218 3.51 11.51 14.68
CA PRO A 218 4.16 12.82 14.81
C PRO A 218 3.95 13.75 13.61
N ILE A 219 4.00 13.23 12.39
CA ILE A 219 3.70 14.00 11.16
C ILE A 219 2.31 14.64 11.24
N HIS A 220 1.31 13.90 11.68
CA HIS A 220 -0.05 14.44 11.81
C HIS A 220 -0.20 15.43 12.95
N ILE A 221 0.51 15.22 14.06
CA ILE A 221 0.54 16.22 15.16
C ILE A 221 1.02 17.57 14.63
N GLU A 222 2.01 17.56 13.74
CA GLU A 222 2.61 18.76 13.18
C GLU A 222 1.72 19.47 12.15
N ILE A 223 1.12 18.75 11.20
CA ILE A 223 0.54 19.37 10.00
C ILE A 223 -0.91 18.99 9.65
N GLU A 224 -1.61 18.19 10.46
CA GLU A 224 -2.96 17.68 10.14
C GLU A 224 -3.96 18.79 9.79
N GLU A 225 -4.01 19.86 10.59
CA GLU A 225 -4.96 20.95 10.35
C GLU A 225 -4.71 21.66 9.02
N THR A 226 -3.45 21.89 8.69
CA THR A 226 -3.06 22.51 7.42
C THR A 226 -3.36 21.57 6.26
N ALA A 227 -3.01 20.30 6.38
CA ALA A 227 -3.26 19.30 5.37
C ALA A 227 -4.76 19.17 5.03
N LYS A 228 -5.63 19.13 6.05
CA LYS A 228 -7.09 19.09 5.85
C LYS A 228 -7.65 20.35 5.17
N LYS A 229 -7.06 21.52 5.43
CA LYS A 229 -7.47 22.79 4.80
C LYS A 229 -7.05 22.87 3.33
N VAL A 230 -5.82 22.46 3.02
CA VAL A 230 -5.29 22.47 1.65
C VAL A 230 -5.99 21.41 0.81
N GLY A 231 -6.26 20.24 1.39
CA GLY A 231 -6.95 19.15 0.69
C GLY A 231 -5.98 18.25 -0.11
N GLY A 232 -6.49 17.68 -1.22
CA GLY A 232 -5.81 16.62 -1.96
C GLY A 232 -6.00 15.27 -1.26
N HIS A 233 -6.99 14.48 -1.73
CA HIS A 233 -7.35 13.16 -1.15
C HIS A 233 -7.48 13.18 0.39
N GLY A 234 -8.18 14.20 0.93
CA GLY A 234 -8.35 14.34 2.38
C GLY A 234 -7.14 14.89 3.13
N GLY A 235 -6.12 15.38 2.42
CA GLY A 235 -4.90 15.97 2.95
C GLY A 235 -3.64 15.12 2.79
N MET A 236 -3.75 13.85 2.39
CA MET A 236 -2.57 12.98 2.28
C MET A 236 -1.61 13.41 1.16
N ASP A 237 -2.10 14.04 0.08
CA ASP A 237 -1.24 14.60 -0.98
C ASP A 237 -0.39 15.75 -0.44
N TYR A 238 -1.01 16.64 0.34
CA TYR A 238 -0.28 17.72 0.99
C TYR A 238 0.78 17.21 1.97
N VAL A 239 0.45 16.18 2.77
CA VAL A 239 1.41 15.57 3.71
C VAL A 239 2.60 15.00 2.95
N MET A 240 2.37 14.31 1.85
CA MET A 240 3.40 13.73 0.99
C MET A 240 4.37 14.80 0.46
N ASP A 241 3.84 15.86 -0.15
CA ASP A 241 4.65 16.94 -0.69
C ASP A 241 5.39 17.70 0.41
N TYR A 242 4.72 17.96 1.55
CA TYR A 242 5.34 18.57 2.72
C TYR A 242 6.53 17.73 3.19
N ARG A 243 6.39 16.41 3.32
CA ARG A 243 7.46 15.52 3.79
C ARG A 243 8.65 15.49 2.83
N LEU A 244 8.41 15.47 1.53
CA LEU A 244 9.48 15.59 0.54
C LEU A 244 10.30 16.88 0.76
N ILE A 245 9.61 18.02 0.81
CA ILE A 245 10.26 19.33 0.99
C ILE A 245 10.97 19.40 2.35
N TYR A 246 10.32 18.95 3.42
CA TYR A 246 10.88 18.92 4.77
C TYR A 246 12.19 18.11 4.84
N CYS A 247 12.21 16.91 4.29
CA CYS A 247 13.40 16.07 4.28
C CYS A 247 14.54 16.72 3.48
N LEU A 248 14.24 17.26 2.29
CA LEU A 248 15.24 17.93 1.45
C LEU A 248 15.82 19.18 2.12
N GLN A 249 14.98 20.03 2.75
CA GLN A 249 15.43 21.25 3.43
C GLN A 249 16.29 20.97 4.66
N ASN A 250 16.07 19.86 5.33
CA ASN A 250 16.79 19.50 6.55
C ASN A 250 17.91 18.46 6.31
N GLY A 251 18.19 18.08 5.05
CA GLY A 251 19.22 17.10 4.73
C GLY A 251 18.94 15.71 5.32
N LEU A 252 17.68 15.36 5.46
CA LEU A 252 17.22 14.07 5.99
C LEU A 252 17.03 13.03 4.89
N PRO A 253 17.11 11.73 5.20
CA PRO A 253 16.64 10.69 4.30
C PRO A 253 15.19 10.92 3.92
N LEU A 254 14.84 10.64 2.67
CA LEU A 254 13.45 10.66 2.23
C LEU A 254 12.66 9.50 2.87
N ASP A 255 11.36 9.70 3.06
CA ASP A 255 10.48 8.70 3.68
C ASP A 255 10.30 7.45 2.80
N MET A 256 10.52 7.59 1.52
CA MET A 256 10.53 6.51 0.52
C MET A 256 11.78 6.65 -0.34
N ASP A 257 12.40 5.55 -0.69
CA ASP A 257 13.61 5.52 -1.50
C ASP A 257 13.41 4.73 -2.82
N VAL A 258 14.49 4.54 -3.55
CA VAL A 258 14.47 3.83 -4.83
C VAL A 258 14.10 2.35 -4.68
N TYR A 259 14.36 1.77 -3.52
CA TYR A 259 14.03 0.37 -3.27
C TYR A 259 12.54 0.20 -2.97
N ASP A 260 11.90 1.17 -2.29
CA ASP A 260 10.44 1.23 -2.15
C ASP A 260 9.77 1.26 -3.53
N LEU A 261 10.24 2.14 -4.43
CA LEU A 261 9.75 2.21 -5.80
C LEU A 261 9.88 0.85 -6.51
N ALA A 262 11.04 0.22 -6.42
CA ALA A 262 11.31 -1.05 -7.08
C ALA A 262 10.40 -2.16 -6.58
N GLU A 263 10.25 -2.28 -5.28
CA GLU A 263 9.44 -3.32 -4.62
C GLU A 263 7.94 -3.16 -4.89
N TRP A 264 7.44 -1.92 -4.95
CA TRP A 264 6.02 -1.69 -5.21
C TRP A 264 5.67 -1.80 -6.69
N CYS A 265 6.55 -1.35 -7.59
CA CYS A 265 6.33 -1.41 -9.03
C CYS A 265 6.63 -2.78 -9.65
N CYS A 266 7.41 -3.64 -9.00
CA CYS A 266 7.74 -4.96 -9.54
C CYS A 266 6.52 -5.90 -9.65
N LEU A 267 5.41 -5.58 -8.94
CA LEU A 267 4.20 -6.40 -9.02
C LEU A 267 3.65 -6.47 -10.44
N ALA A 268 3.67 -5.39 -11.19
CA ALA A 268 3.14 -5.39 -12.56
C ALA A 268 3.79 -6.48 -13.43
N PRO A 269 5.12 -6.53 -13.63
CA PRO A 269 5.74 -7.57 -14.43
C PRO A 269 5.75 -8.96 -13.76
N LEU A 270 5.84 -9.05 -12.43
CA LEU A 270 5.90 -10.35 -11.75
C LEU A 270 4.55 -11.04 -11.66
N THR A 271 3.46 -10.30 -11.49
CA THR A 271 2.10 -10.87 -11.53
C THR A 271 1.75 -11.34 -12.93
N ALA A 272 2.11 -10.58 -13.98
CA ALA A 272 1.98 -11.03 -15.36
C ALA A 272 2.67 -12.38 -15.58
N LEU A 273 3.93 -12.49 -15.14
CA LEU A 273 4.71 -13.72 -15.26
C LEU A 273 4.07 -14.90 -14.53
N SER A 274 3.53 -14.68 -13.31
CA SER A 274 2.80 -15.72 -12.58
C SER A 274 1.58 -16.20 -13.36
N LEU A 275 0.76 -15.27 -13.85
CA LEU A 275 -0.46 -15.56 -14.59
C LEU A 275 -0.21 -16.28 -15.92
N GLU A 276 0.83 -15.89 -16.65
CA GLU A 276 1.27 -16.55 -17.89
C GLU A 276 1.75 -17.99 -17.67
N ASN A 277 2.22 -18.28 -16.45
CA ASN A 277 2.65 -19.61 -16.04
C ASN A 277 1.61 -20.34 -15.15
N ASN A 278 0.32 -20.14 -15.41
CA ASN A 278 -0.78 -20.80 -14.70
C ASN A 278 -0.76 -20.57 -13.18
N SER A 279 -0.53 -19.34 -12.75
CA SER A 279 -0.41 -18.95 -11.33
C SER A 279 0.74 -19.66 -10.61
N ALA A 280 1.83 -19.94 -11.31
CA ALA A 280 3.02 -20.49 -10.67
C ALA A 280 3.68 -19.44 -9.76
N PRO A 281 4.35 -19.87 -8.68
CA PRO A 281 5.13 -18.97 -7.85
C PRO A 281 6.28 -18.32 -8.64
N VAL A 282 6.43 -17.01 -8.46
CA VAL A 282 7.48 -16.20 -9.09
C VAL A 282 8.34 -15.56 -8.01
N ALA A 283 9.65 -15.75 -8.08
CA ALA A 283 10.59 -15.14 -7.14
C ALA A 283 10.59 -13.60 -7.31
N VAL A 284 10.58 -12.88 -6.19
CA VAL A 284 10.77 -11.43 -6.18
C VAL A 284 12.27 -11.16 -6.07
N PRO A 285 12.85 -10.34 -6.98
CA PRO A 285 14.26 -9.99 -6.90
C PRO A 285 14.59 -9.24 -5.60
N ASP A 286 15.75 -9.47 -5.05
CA ASP A 286 16.29 -8.65 -3.97
C ASP A 286 16.92 -7.39 -4.57
N PHE A 287 16.14 -6.32 -4.61
CA PHE A 287 16.57 -5.04 -5.17
C PHE A 287 17.67 -4.37 -4.34
N THR A 288 17.80 -4.73 -3.06
CA THR A 288 18.83 -4.19 -2.15
C THR A 288 20.17 -4.91 -2.26
N ARG A 289 20.32 -5.92 -3.13
CA ARG A 289 21.54 -6.70 -3.31
C ARG A 289 22.06 -7.37 -2.03
N GLY A 290 21.15 -7.81 -1.16
CA GLY A 290 21.48 -8.44 0.12
C GLY A 290 21.44 -7.51 1.33
N HIS A 291 21.24 -6.19 1.13
CA HIS A 291 21.25 -5.19 2.19
C HIS A 291 19.89 -4.97 2.90
N TRP A 292 18.86 -5.72 2.52
CA TRP A 292 17.49 -5.62 3.05
C TRP A 292 17.39 -5.72 4.58
N ASN A 293 18.40 -6.24 5.25
CA ASN A 293 18.41 -6.46 6.69
C ASN A 293 19.43 -5.59 7.44
N ASP A 294 20.08 -4.64 6.77
CA ASP A 294 21.05 -3.74 7.39
C ASP A 294 20.36 -2.68 8.23
N VAL A 295 19.21 -2.19 7.80
CA VAL A 295 18.33 -1.30 8.56
C VAL A 295 17.24 -2.14 9.24
N LYS A 296 16.89 -1.80 10.47
CA LYS A 296 15.86 -2.52 11.24
C LYS A 296 14.69 -1.61 11.54
N GLY A 297 13.56 -1.92 10.91
CA GLY A 297 12.30 -1.21 11.06
C GLY A 297 12.25 0.11 10.29
N PHE A 298 11.09 0.35 9.71
CA PHE A 298 10.79 1.61 9.04
C PHE A 298 10.68 2.76 10.07
N ARG A 299 11.24 3.92 9.77
CA ARG A 299 11.14 5.13 10.59
C ARG A 299 11.14 6.37 9.71
N HIS A 300 10.24 7.29 10.00
CA HIS A 300 10.31 8.64 9.45
C HIS A 300 11.42 9.43 10.15
N ALA A 301 12.19 10.20 9.39
CA ALA A 301 13.22 11.08 9.92
C ALA A 301 12.64 12.45 10.31
N PHE A 302 13.13 13.01 11.43
CA PHE A 302 12.77 14.35 11.89
C PHE A 302 14.04 15.16 12.17
N ALA A 303 13.99 16.48 11.89
CA ALA A 303 15.01 17.41 12.29
C ALA A 303 14.99 17.56 13.84
N ASN A 304 16.17 17.62 14.46
CA ASN A 304 16.31 17.83 15.90
C ASN A 304 15.95 19.26 16.31
#